data_6e75bb11be0e1ac688db04384ec462b9
#
_entry.id   6e75bb11be0e1ac688db04384ec462b9
#
_cell.length_a   1.000
_cell.length_b   1.000
_cell.length_c   1.000
_cell.angle_alpha   90.00
_cell.angle_beta   90.00
_cell.angle_gamma   90.00
#
_symmetry.space_group_name_H-M   'P 1'
#
loop_
_entity.id
_entity.type
_entity.pdbx_description
1 polymer ?
#
loop_
_entity_poly.entity_id
_entity_poly.type
_entity_poly.pdbx_seq_one_letter_code
_entity_poly.pdbx_strand_id
1 'polypeptide(L)'
;MIFEKISFESSLWFLLAVIPLMMIFFTWLSKGHPVKLPVDHSEGKSSGFIWFMTNFAAMAPALLLIVIACILAGPKIQGQPEDEKIINNIQFCLDASGSMMAPLGKGNRYDAAMEAINKFTSYREGDSFGLTVFGTTYINWVPVTKDSSAINLATPFLSPIKMAQWFGGTMIGKALKGCRDELIKKEDGDRLVILVSDGASGDEVTAAANELKRSNIVVYSVFIGDGPAPPQLYTIASITGGKVFSAANKSGLEETFKHIDQMAKTKFKKKEPKNEDFYRPFCIAGLSILGFYLLTLFGLRYTPW
;
A
#
# COMPACT_ATOMS: atom_id res chain seq x y z
N MET A 1 -15.11 -22.51 -12.81
CA MET A 1 -14.90 -21.05 -12.87
C MET A 1 -13.56 -20.54 -12.31
N ILE A 2 -12.65 -21.42 -11.87
CA ILE A 2 -11.29 -21.02 -11.40
C ILE A 2 -10.30 -20.90 -12.57
N PHE A 3 -10.53 -21.63 -13.67
CA PHE A 3 -9.60 -21.68 -14.81
C PHE A 3 -9.67 -20.50 -15.79
N GLU A 4 -10.66 -19.63 -15.70
CA GLU A 4 -10.86 -18.49 -16.61
C GLU A 4 -9.89 -17.30 -16.39
N LYS A 5 -9.12 -17.33 -15.29
CA LYS A 5 -8.22 -16.23 -14.90
C LYS A 5 -6.74 -16.61 -14.89
N ILE A 6 -6.39 -17.78 -15.44
CA ILE A 6 -4.98 -18.21 -15.49
C ILE A 6 -4.34 -17.64 -16.76
N SER A 7 -3.32 -16.85 -16.60
CA SER A 7 -2.43 -16.38 -17.67
C SER A 7 -1.09 -17.07 -17.57
N PHE A 8 -0.42 -17.24 -18.69
CA PHE A 8 0.92 -17.83 -18.74
C PHE A 8 1.91 -16.76 -19.20
N GLU A 9 3.01 -16.61 -18.47
CA GLU A 9 4.03 -15.60 -18.76
C GLU A 9 4.76 -15.87 -20.07
N SER A 10 5.07 -17.15 -20.34
CA SER A 10 5.86 -17.56 -21.49
C SER A 10 5.19 -18.72 -22.23
N SER A 11 4.31 -18.43 -23.18
CA SER A 11 3.59 -19.43 -23.98
C SER A 11 4.52 -20.31 -24.86
N LEU A 12 5.75 -19.90 -25.12
CA LEU A 12 6.75 -20.66 -25.87
C LEU A 12 7.06 -22.02 -25.26
N TRP A 13 6.97 -22.16 -23.93
CA TRP A 13 7.23 -23.42 -23.24
C TRP A 13 6.22 -24.53 -23.57
N PHE A 14 5.02 -24.16 -24.08
CA PHE A 14 4.07 -25.16 -24.56
C PHE A 14 4.57 -25.94 -25.80
N LEU A 15 5.55 -25.40 -26.53
CA LEU A 15 6.20 -26.18 -27.62
C LEU A 15 6.89 -27.43 -27.09
N LEU A 16 7.38 -27.42 -25.84
CA LEU A 16 7.94 -28.59 -25.19
C LEU A 16 6.91 -29.70 -24.97
N ALA A 17 5.62 -29.34 -24.88
CA ALA A 17 4.53 -30.32 -24.74
C ALA A 17 4.31 -31.18 -26.01
N VAL A 18 4.84 -30.78 -27.15
CA VAL A 18 4.78 -31.57 -28.41
C VAL A 18 5.49 -32.92 -28.25
N ILE A 19 6.62 -32.95 -27.54
CA ILE A 19 7.40 -34.18 -27.33
C ILE A 19 6.60 -35.24 -26.56
N PRO A 20 6.03 -34.95 -25.37
CA PRO A 20 5.22 -35.91 -24.62
C PRO A 20 3.92 -36.28 -25.37
N LEU A 21 3.32 -35.37 -26.13
CA LEU A 21 2.15 -35.71 -26.97
C LEU A 21 2.53 -36.73 -28.06
N MET A 22 3.67 -36.57 -28.70
CA MET A 22 4.18 -37.60 -29.64
C MET A 22 4.47 -38.92 -28.91
N MET A 23 5.04 -38.88 -27.69
CA MET A 23 5.26 -40.11 -26.92
C MET A 23 3.95 -40.84 -26.60
N ILE A 24 2.90 -40.12 -26.19
CA ILE A 24 1.57 -40.68 -25.95
C ILE A 24 0.99 -41.29 -27.24
N PHE A 25 1.11 -40.57 -28.35
CA PHE A 25 0.66 -41.04 -29.65
C PHE A 25 1.35 -42.31 -30.08
N PHE A 26 2.68 -42.38 -29.96
CA PHE A 26 3.46 -43.62 -30.29
C PHE A 26 3.15 -44.78 -29.35
N THR A 27 2.95 -44.55 -28.05
CA THR A 27 2.53 -45.61 -27.11
C THR A 27 1.15 -46.15 -27.44
N TRP A 28 0.26 -45.32 -28.00
CA TRP A 28 -1.07 -45.75 -28.42
C TRP A 28 -1.08 -46.48 -29.76
N LEU A 29 -0.18 -46.12 -30.71
CA LEU A 29 -0.01 -46.81 -32.00
C LEU A 29 0.77 -48.13 -31.88
N SER A 30 1.75 -48.20 -30.97
CA SER A 30 2.51 -49.41 -30.74
C SER A 30 1.68 -50.44 -29.99
N LYS A 31 0.92 -51.24 -30.73
CA LYS A 31 0.37 -52.50 -30.24
C LYS A 31 1.56 -53.39 -29.90
N GLY A 32 1.98 -53.44 -28.63
CA GLY A 32 3.08 -54.31 -28.21
C GLY A 32 2.84 -55.74 -28.66
N HIS A 33 3.76 -56.29 -29.39
CA HIS A 33 3.73 -57.74 -29.69
C HIS A 33 4.14 -58.44 -28.39
N PRO A 34 3.24 -59.22 -27.74
CA PRO A 34 3.60 -59.96 -26.55
C PRO A 34 4.68 -60.98 -26.93
N VAL A 35 5.89 -60.80 -26.41
CA VAL A 35 6.94 -61.83 -26.50
C VAL A 35 6.52 -62.94 -25.53
N LYS A 36 5.93 -64.01 -26.09
CA LYS A 36 5.57 -65.19 -25.32
C LYS A 36 6.86 -65.91 -24.98
N LEU A 37 7.27 -65.88 -23.74
CA LEU A 37 8.35 -66.70 -23.23
C LEU A 37 7.87 -68.14 -23.09
N PRO A 38 8.73 -69.17 -23.39
CA PRO A 38 8.32 -70.57 -23.38
C PRO A 38 7.84 -71.17 -22.09
N VAL A 39 7.92 -70.39 -20.99
CA VAL A 39 7.53 -70.79 -19.61
C VAL A 39 6.19 -70.25 -19.20
N ASP A 40 5.56 -69.38 -20.02
CA ASP A 40 4.31 -68.74 -19.64
C ASP A 40 3.09 -69.56 -20.07
N HIS A 41 2.73 -70.55 -19.24
CA HIS A 41 1.60 -71.45 -19.47
C HIS A 41 0.26 -70.97 -18.94
N SER A 42 0.16 -69.75 -18.39
CA SER A 42 -1.08 -69.22 -17.91
C SER A 42 -1.69 -68.16 -18.84
N GLU A 43 -2.69 -68.55 -19.62
CA GLU A 43 -3.62 -67.62 -20.24
C GLU A 43 -4.48 -66.96 -19.16
N GLY A 44 -3.85 -66.21 -18.26
CA GLY A 44 -4.55 -65.38 -17.32
C GLY A 44 -5.22 -64.23 -18.06
N LYS A 45 -6.54 -64.20 -18.12
CA LYS A 45 -7.31 -62.99 -18.52
C LYS A 45 -6.85 -61.84 -17.63
N SER A 46 -6.02 -60.97 -18.17
CA SER A 46 -5.62 -59.75 -17.46
C SER A 46 -6.91 -58.98 -17.05
N SER A 47 -7.11 -58.79 -15.76
CA SER A 47 -8.21 -57.96 -15.25
C SER A 47 -8.12 -56.59 -15.94
N GLY A 48 -9.24 -56.11 -16.47
CA GLY A 48 -9.28 -54.77 -17.13
C GLY A 48 -8.69 -53.67 -16.30
N PHE A 49 -8.69 -53.85 -14.97
CA PHE A 49 -8.07 -52.92 -14.01
C PHE A 49 -6.52 -52.97 -14.11
N ILE A 50 -5.90 -54.16 -14.21
CA ILE A 50 -4.44 -54.30 -14.31
C ILE A 50 -3.99 -53.72 -15.66
N TRP A 51 -4.73 -54.00 -16.73
CA TRP A 51 -4.46 -53.44 -18.06
C TRP A 51 -4.50 -51.90 -18.06
N PHE A 52 -5.51 -51.31 -17.42
CA PHE A 52 -5.62 -49.87 -17.25
C PHE A 52 -4.44 -49.28 -16.44
N MET A 53 -4.08 -49.90 -15.31
CA MET A 53 -2.95 -49.49 -14.48
C MET A 53 -1.62 -49.52 -15.22
N THR A 54 -1.35 -50.58 -16.00
CA THR A 54 -0.11 -50.70 -16.76
C THR A 54 -0.01 -49.69 -17.89
N ASN A 55 -1.10 -49.44 -18.61
CA ASN A 55 -1.11 -48.40 -19.66
C ASN A 55 -0.95 -47.00 -19.09
N PHE A 56 -1.63 -46.70 -17.98
CA PHE A 56 -1.49 -45.41 -17.31
C PHE A 56 -0.06 -45.20 -16.78
N ALA A 57 0.55 -46.24 -16.21
CA ALA A 57 1.95 -46.20 -15.79
C ALA A 57 2.94 -45.96 -16.97
N ALA A 58 2.65 -46.53 -18.14
CA ALA A 58 3.45 -46.30 -19.34
C ALA A 58 3.34 -44.84 -19.85
N MET A 59 2.20 -44.20 -19.64
CA MET A 59 1.98 -42.79 -20.01
C MET A 59 2.49 -41.76 -18.95
N ALA A 60 2.75 -42.21 -17.73
CA ALA A 60 3.14 -41.34 -16.64
C ALA A 60 4.36 -40.43 -16.92
N PRO A 61 5.45 -40.89 -17.54
CA PRO A 61 6.58 -40.02 -17.89
C PRO A 61 6.20 -38.90 -18.85
N ALA A 62 5.34 -39.18 -19.83
CA ALA A 62 4.85 -38.17 -20.76
C ALA A 62 3.95 -37.14 -20.07
N LEU A 63 3.07 -37.57 -19.14
CA LEU A 63 2.24 -36.69 -18.35
C LEU A 63 3.07 -35.80 -17.43
N LEU A 64 4.14 -36.31 -16.83
CA LEU A 64 5.08 -35.53 -16.04
C LEU A 64 5.74 -34.42 -16.85
N LEU A 65 6.18 -34.73 -18.09
CA LEU A 65 6.75 -33.71 -18.98
C LEU A 65 5.75 -32.62 -19.35
N ILE A 66 4.47 -32.96 -19.52
CA ILE A 66 3.41 -31.96 -19.75
C ILE A 66 3.26 -31.03 -18.52
N VAL A 67 3.24 -31.61 -17.32
CA VAL A 67 3.15 -30.81 -16.07
C VAL A 67 4.37 -29.90 -15.94
N ILE A 68 5.57 -30.39 -16.23
CA ILE A 68 6.80 -29.58 -16.22
C ILE A 68 6.70 -28.43 -17.23
N ALA A 69 6.22 -28.70 -18.46
CA ALA A 69 6.03 -27.65 -19.45
C ALA A 69 5.02 -26.58 -18.99
N CYS A 70 3.95 -26.98 -18.32
CA CYS A 70 2.98 -26.06 -17.72
C CYS A 70 3.60 -25.21 -16.60
N ILE A 71 4.46 -25.79 -15.75
CA ILE A 71 5.16 -25.06 -14.68
C ILE A 71 6.16 -24.08 -15.30
N LEU A 72 6.94 -24.50 -16.30
CA LEU A 72 7.89 -23.62 -17.00
C LEU A 72 7.21 -22.49 -17.76
N ALA A 73 5.98 -22.68 -18.21
CA ALA A 73 5.18 -21.63 -18.85
C ALA A 73 4.80 -20.49 -17.88
N GLY A 74 5.04 -20.63 -16.56
CA GLY A 74 4.80 -19.61 -15.56
C GLY A 74 3.31 -19.30 -15.38
N PRO A 75 2.51 -20.21 -14.81
CA PRO A 75 1.10 -19.96 -14.57
C PRO A 75 0.93 -18.86 -13.54
N LYS A 76 0.19 -17.80 -13.90
CA LYS A 76 -0.16 -16.66 -13.06
C LYS A 76 -1.66 -16.51 -12.95
N ILE A 77 -2.12 -16.15 -11.77
CA ILE A 77 -3.50 -15.79 -11.53
C ILE A 77 -3.59 -14.30 -11.22
N GLN A 78 -4.60 -13.65 -11.74
CA GLN A 78 -4.85 -12.25 -11.45
C GLN A 78 -5.25 -12.13 -9.98
N GLY A 79 -4.38 -11.53 -9.17
CA GLY A 79 -4.63 -11.24 -7.75
C GLY A 79 -5.84 -10.30 -7.59
N GLN A 80 -6.38 -10.24 -6.40
CA GLN A 80 -7.39 -9.23 -6.08
C GLN A 80 -6.72 -7.86 -6.05
N PRO A 81 -7.38 -6.80 -6.57
CA PRO A 81 -6.85 -5.45 -6.40
C PRO A 81 -6.76 -5.15 -4.90
N GLU A 82 -5.56 -4.98 -4.41
CA GLU A 82 -5.35 -4.48 -3.05
C GLU A 82 -5.63 -2.98 -3.05
N ASP A 83 -6.55 -2.55 -2.18
CA ASP A 83 -6.74 -1.15 -1.88
C ASP A 83 -5.51 -0.68 -1.08
N GLU A 84 -4.52 -0.12 -1.77
CA GLU A 84 -3.35 0.46 -1.11
C GLU A 84 -3.79 1.76 -0.42
N LYS A 85 -3.75 1.74 0.92
CA LYS A 85 -3.99 2.94 1.70
C LYS A 85 -2.92 3.97 1.34
N ILE A 86 -3.31 5.05 0.69
CA ILE A 86 -2.38 6.14 0.40
C ILE A 86 -1.94 6.73 1.73
N ILE A 87 -0.64 6.68 1.98
CA ILE A 87 -0.03 7.32 3.13
C ILE A 87 -0.15 8.82 2.93
N ASN A 88 -0.73 9.53 3.89
CA ASN A 88 -0.70 10.98 3.88
C ASN A 88 0.49 11.47 4.70
N ASN A 89 1.28 12.35 4.12
CA ASN A 89 2.35 13.07 4.81
C ASN A 89 1.79 14.44 5.23
N ILE A 90 1.52 14.61 6.52
CA ILE A 90 0.83 15.78 7.06
C ILE A 90 1.81 16.59 7.90
N GLN A 91 2.09 17.82 7.47
CA GLN A 91 2.89 18.77 8.24
C GLN A 91 1.96 19.78 8.91
N PHE A 92 1.92 19.77 10.24
CA PHE A 92 1.27 20.83 10.98
C PHE A 92 2.16 22.06 10.98
N CYS A 93 1.57 23.21 10.66
CA CYS A 93 2.20 24.52 10.69
C CYS A 93 1.48 25.35 11.74
N LEU A 94 2.02 25.36 12.96
CA LEU A 94 1.36 25.94 14.14
C LEU A 94 1.93 27.31 14.47
N ASP A 95 1.04 28.28 14.56
CA ASP A 95 1.36 29.63 15.03
C ASP A 95 1.69 29.65 16.53
N ALA A 96 2.82 30.22 16.87
CA ALA A 96 3.27 30.47 18.24
C ALA A 96 3.48 31.97 18.50
N SER A 97 2.80 32.83 17.75
CA SER A 97 2.78 34.29 17.98
C SER A 97 2.11 34.63 19.32
N GLY A 98 2.37 35.82 19.77
CA GLY A 98 1.82 36.31 21.06
C GLY A 98 0.30 36.32 21.13
N SER A 99 -0.41 36.49 19.99
CA SER A 99 -1.87 36.45 19.91
C SER A 99 -2.46 35.08 20.22
N MET A 100 -1.72 33.99 19.96
CA MET A 100 -2.13 32.63 20.30
C MET A 100 -2.24 32.37 21.82
N MET A 101 -1.77 33.30 22.65
CA MET A 101 -1.97 33.28 24.11
C MET A 101 -3.36 33.79 24.54
N ALA A 102 -4.15 34.31 23.61
CA ALA A 102 -5.52 34.78 23.93
C ALA A 102 -6.35 33.62 24.48
N PRO A 103 -7.25 33.90 25.46
CA PRO A 103 -8.08 32.88 26.08
C PRO A 103 -8.98 32.16 25.05
N LEU A 104 -9.09 30.84 25.19
CA LEU A 104 -10.02 29.99 24.45
C LEU A 104 -10.54 28.87 25.38
N GLY A 105 -11.75 28.99 25.85
CA GLY A 105 -12.30 28.03 26.82
C GLY A 105 -11.57 28.06 28.17
N LYS A 106 -11.04 26.93 28.61
CA LYS A 106 -10.27 26.78 29.87
C LYS A 106 -8.77 27.04 29.74
N GLY A 107 -8.30 27.35 28.54
CA GLY A 107 -6.86 27.55 28.22
C GLY A 107 -6.69 28.71 27.26
N ASN A 108 -5.66 28.64 26.43
CA ASN A 108 -5.39 29.60 25.37
C ASN A 108 -5.56 28.94 24.00
N ARG A 109 -5.51 29.73 22.92
CA ARG A 109 -5.64 29.25 21.53
C ARG A 109 -4.58 28.24 21.18
N TYR A 110 -3.34 28.45 21.64
CA TYR A 110 -2.22 27.56 21.39
C TYR A 110 -2.43 26.18 22.04
N ASP A 111 -2.80 26.14 23.31
CA ASP A 111 -3.05 24.88 24.03
C ASP A 111 -4.20 24.10 23.39
N ALA A 112 -5.27 24.78 22.98
CA ALA A 112 -6.39 24.16 22.28
C ALA A 112 -5.98 23.59 20.92
N ALA A 113 -5.13 24.29 20.17
CA ALA A 113 -4.60 23.83 18.90
C ALA A 113 -3.73 22.57 19.07
N MET A 114 -2.81 22.57 20.04
CA MET A 114 -1.96 21.41 20.32
C MET A 114 -2.77 20.19 20.77
N GLU A 115 -3.78 20.41 21.61
CA GLU A 115 -4.68 19.32 22.03
C GLU A 115 -5.44 18.71 20.85
N ALA A 116 -5.95 19.56 19.94
CA ALA A 116 -6.64 19.11 18.73
C ALA A 116 -5.69 18.35 17.79
N ILE A 117 -4.45 18.83 17.62
CA ILE A 117 -3.40 18.14 16.84
C ILE A 117 -3.09 16.77 17.44
N ASN A 118 -2.86 16.71 18.75
CA ASN A 118 -2.56 15.45 19.44
C ASN A 118 -3.71 14.44 19.31
N LYS A 119 -4.94 14.91 19.45
CA LYS A 119 -6.14 14.09 19.25
C LYS A 119 -6.26 13.60 17.80
N PHE A 120 -6.01 14.48 16.82
CA PHE A 120 -6.04 14.12 15.40
C PHE A 120 -5.01 13.04 15.05
N THR A 121 -3.77 13.18 15.52
CA THR A 121 -2.69 12.22 15.24
C THR A 121 -2.93 10.86 15.89
N SER A 122 -3.59 10.82 17.06
CA SER A 122 -3.88 9.57 17.79
C SER A 122 -4.91 8.67 17.09
N TYR A 123 -5.79 9.21 16.24
CA TYR A 123 -6.81 8.44 15.51
C TYR A 123 -6.36 7.95 14.13
N ARG A 124 -5.21 8.43 13.65
CA ARG A 124 -4.75 8.16 12.27
C ARG A 124 -3.54 7.25 12.25
N GLU A 125 -3.79 5.95 12.25
CA GLU A 125 -2.74 4.97 12.08
C GLU A 125 -2.31 4.87 10.60
N GLY A 126 -0.99 4.87 10.39
CA GLY A 126 -0.37 4.64 9.07
C GLY A 126 -0.07 5.90 8.27
N ASP A 127 -0.51 7.10 8.70
CA ASP A 127 -0.08 8.37 8.14
C ASP A 127 1.25 8.84 8.79
N SER A 128 1.94 9.78 8.13
CA SER A 128 3.16 10.40 8.67
C SER A 128 2.87 11.84 9.08
N PHE A 129 3.38 12.25 10.23
CA PHE A 129 3.12 13.57 10.80
C PHE A 129 4.41 14.30 11.11
N GLY A 130 4.41 15.61 10.90
CA GLY A 130 5.47 16.51 11.31
C GLY A 130 4.89 17.77 11.94
N LEU A 131 5.71 18.53 12.66
CA LEU A 131 5.34 19.77 13.33
C LEU A 131 6.34 20.88 13.06
N THR A 132 5.89 21.91 12.40
CA THR A 132 6.57 23.18 12.26
C THR A 132 5.87 24.22 13.14
N VAL A 133 6.61 24.90 14.00
CA VAL A 133 6.12 25.99 14.81
C VAL A 133 6.70 27.28 14.27
N PHE A 134 5.88 28.32 14.15
CA PHE A 134 6.33 29.58 13.57
C PHE A 134 5.88 30.80 14.37
N GLY A 135 6.63 31.87 14.15
CA GLY A 135 6.42 33.21 14.63
C GLY A 135 7.03 34.20 13.63
N THR A 136 8.02 35.00 14.04
CA THR A 136 8.86 35.83 13.14
C THR A 136 9.74 34.98 12.21
N THR A 137 10.06 33.76 12.62
CA THR A 137 10.70 32.71 11.85
C THR A 137 10.01 31.38 12.11
N TYR A 138 10.53 30.27 11.58
CA TYR A 138 9.97 28.96 11.82
C TYR A 138 11.01 27.99 12.35
N ILE A 139 10.55 26.96 13.02
CA ILE A 139 11.34 25.85 13.52
C ILE A 139 10.64 24.55 13.14
N ASN A 140 11.28 23.69 12.33
CA ASN A 140 10.80 22.35 12.07
C ASN A 140 11.13 21.49 13.30
N TRP A 141 10.20 21.43 14.24
CA TRP A 141 10.40 20.79 15.54
C TRP A 141 10.36 19.26 15.44
N VAL A 142 9.35 18.76 14.73
CA VAL A 142 9.23 17.33 14.43
C VAL A 142 9.27 17.16 12.92
N PRO A 143 10.29 16.49 12.37
CA PRO A 143 10.31 16.14 10.96
C PRO A 143 9.19 15.12 10.66
N VAL A 144 8.75 15.04 9.40
CA VAL A 144 7.68 14.09 9.02
C VAL A 144 8.09 12.65 9.36
N THR A 145 7.37 12.04 10.31
CA THR A 145 7.61 10.67 10.81
C THR A 145 6.30 9.90 10.95
N LYS A 146 6.38 8.57 10.90
CA LYS A 146 5.24 7.67 11.21
C LYS A 146 4.96 7.55 12.71
N ASP A 147 5.90 7.99 13.53
CA ASP A 147 5.75 7.98 14.99
C ASP A 147 4.97 9.21 15.46
N SER A 148 3.68 9.02 15.69
CA SER A 148 2.78 10.08 16.19
C SER A 148 3.12 10.53 17.62
N SER A 149 3.84 9.70 18.40
CA SER A 149 4.23 10.03 19.77
C SER A 149 5.20 11.22 19.83
N ALA A 150 5.98 11.44 18.76
CA ALA A 150 6.91 12.56 18.67
C ALA A 150 6.22 13.93 18.82
N ILE A 151 4.98 14.07 18.28
CA ILE A 151 4.21 15.32 18.42
C ILE A 151 3.68 15.48 19.85
N ASN A 152 3.17 14.40 20.45
CA ASN A 152 2.70 14.42 21.84
C ASN A 152 3.81 14.82 22.81
N LEU A 153 5.02 14.28 22.61
CA LEU A 153 6.20 14.59 23.44
C LEU A 153 6.70 16.04 23.24
N ALA A 154 6.43 16.66 22.09
CA ALA A 154 6.81 18.04 21.80
C ALA A 154 5.98 19.06 22.59
N THR A 155 4.72 18.75 22.90
CA THR A 155 3.74 19.65 23.50
C THR A 155 4.23 20.40 24.75
N PRO A 156 4.89 19.75 25.75
CA PRO A 156 5.33 20.45 26.96
C PRO A 156 6.44 21.47 26.74
N PHE A 157 7.18 21.36 25.65
CA PHE A 157 8.36 22.19 25.35
C PHE A 157 8.01 23.39 24.45
N LEU A 158 6.92 23.29 23.70
CA LEU A 158 6.47 24.30 22.75
C LEU A 158 5.33 25.10 23.35
N SER A 159 5.60 26.35 23.74
CA SER A 159 4.59 27.30 24.17
C SER A 159 5.07 28.69 23.82
N PRO A 160 4.18 29.60 23.34
CA PRO A 160 4.54 30.98 23.07
C PRO A 160 5.22 31.67 24.26
N ILE A 161 4.87 31.33 25.51
CA ILE A 161 5.49 31.86 26.72
C ILE A 161 6.96 31.45 26.84
N LYS A 162 7.31 30.27 26.36
CA LYS A 162 8.70 29.72 26.42
C LYS A 162 9.55 30.18 25.25
N MET A 163 8.93 30.73 24.20
CA MET A 163 9.66 31.26 23.06
C MET A 163 10.27 32.63 23.38
N ALA A 164 11.39 32.92 22.75
CA ALA A 164 12.02 34.22 22.89
C ALA A 164 11.11 35.34 22.34
N GLN A 165 11.12 36.51 22.93
CA GLN A 165 10.27 37.64 22.53
C GLN A 165 10.37 38.00 21.05
N TRP A 166 11.56 37.83 20.44
CA TRP A 166 11.76 38.09 19.01
C TRP A 166 11.02 37.11 18.09
N PHE A 167 10.52 36.00 18.64
CA PHE A 167 9.76 35.00 17.90
C PHE A 167 8.27 35.34 17.76
N GLY A 168 7.77 36.38 18.42
CA GLY A 168 6.35 36.70 18.60
C GLY A 168 5.60 37.26 17.39
N GLY A 169 6.25 37.38 16.21
CA GLY A 169 5.57 37.79 14.97
C GLY A 169 4.80 36.66 14.29
N THR A 170 4.18 36.94 13.12
CA THR A 170 3.39 35.97 12.35
C THR A 170 3.83 36.02 10.89
N MET A 171 4.81 35.16 10.51
CA MET A 171 5.38 35.07 9.15
C MET A 171 4.98 33.74 8.49
N ILE A 172 3.74 33.68 7.99
CA ILE A 172 3.16 32.46 7.41
C ILE A 172 3.89 32.03 6.15
N GLY A 173 4.28 32.95 5.28
CA GLY A 173 4.96 32.63 4.03
C GLY A 173 6.30 31.93 4.25
N LYS A 174 7.09 32.39 5.25
CA LYS A 174 8.33 31.71 5.63
C LYS A 174 8.07 30.30 6.19
N ALA A 175 7.06 30.17 7.04
CA ALA A 175 6.68 28.89 7.65
C ALA A 175 6.24 27.87 6.60
N LEU A 176 5.44 28.28 5.63
CA LEU A 176 5.00 27.44 4.53
C LEU A 176 6.18 26.91 3.68
N LYS A 177 7.20 27.72 3.44
CA LYS A 177 8.43 27.26 2.77
C LYS A 177 9.14 26.18 3.60
N GLY A 178 9.23 26.36 4.92
CA GLY A 178 9.78 25.34 5.83
C GLY A 178 8.99 24.02 5.79
N CYS A 179 7.67 24.10 5.80
CA CYS A 179 6.80 22.92 5.67
C CYS A 179 6.99 22.21 4.33
N ARG A 180 7.12 22.97 3.22
CA ARG A 180 7.42 22.41 1.90
C ARG A 180 8.73 21.63 1.93
N ASP A 181 9.79 22.22 2.48
CA ASP A 181 11.14 21.63 2.49
C ASP A 181 11.18 20.32 3.29
N GLU A 182 10.33 20.17 4.30
CA GLU A 182 10.15 18.89 5.01
C GLU A 182 9.36 17.87 4.19
N LEU A 183 8.25 18.29 3.56
CA LEU A 183 7.37 17.40 2.83
C LEU A 183 7.98 16.87 1.53
N ILE A 184 8.82 17.65 0.83
CA ILE A 184 9.48 17.19 -0.40
C ILE A 184 10.52 16.10 -0.16
N LYS A 185 11.01 15.93 1.07
CA LYS A 185 11.92 14.83 1.46
C LYS A 185 11.22 13.46 1.42
N LYS A 186 9.88 13.44 1.39
CA LYS A 186 9.08 12.22 1.28
C LYS A 186 8.74 11.97 -0.18
N GLU A 187 9.17 10.82 -0.69
CA GLU A 187 8.96 10.45 -2.10
C GLU A 187 7.54 9.93 -2.32
N ASP A 188 7.00 9.18 -1.35
CA ASP A 188 5.72 8.50 -1.45
C ASP A 188 4.60 9.21 -0.69
N GLY A 189 3.38 9.13 -1.24
CA GLY A 189 2.15 9.56 -0.60
C GLY A 189 1.72 10.99 -0.91
N ASP A 190 0.49 11.32 -0.49
CA ASP A 190 -0.07 12.67 -0.63
C ASP A 190 0.57 13.60 0.41
N ARG A 191 0.75 14.88 0.05
CA ARG A 191 1.39 15.89 0.88
C ARG A 191 0.37 16.95 1.28
N LEU A 192 0.24 17.16 2.58
CA LEU A 192 -0.73 18.08 3.17
C LEU A 192 -0.08 18.97 4.23
N VAL A 193 -0.36 20.25 4.20
CA VAL A 193 -0.07 21.17 5.30
C VAL A 193 -1.39 21.54 5.99
N ILE A 194 -1.42 21.44 7.32
CA ILE A 194 -2.49 22.00 8.14
C ILE A 194 -1.93 23.22 8.85
N LEU A 195 -2.26 24.39 8.34
CA LEU A 195 -1.86 25.67 8.89
C LEU A 195 -2.88 26.09 9.96
N VAL A 196 -2.40 26.31 11.18
CA VAL A 196 -3.23 26.76 12.31
C VAL A 196 -2.71 28.12 12.78
N SER A 197 -3.53 29.16 12.66
CA SER A 197 -3.17 30.54 13.03
C SER A 197 -4.40 31.34 13.43
N ASP A 198 -4.21 32.38 14.23
CA ASP A 198 -5.25 33.29 14.67
C ASP A 198 -5.14 34.71 14.06
N GLY A 199 -4.18 34.92 13.16
CA GLY A 199 -3.88 36.24 12.62
C GLY A 199 -3.56 36.28 11.12
N ALA A 200 -3.37 37.51 10.68
CA ALA A 200 -2.87 37.76 9.32
C ALA A 200 -1.35 37.62 9.28
N SER A 201 -0.85 37.25 8.12
CA SER A 201 0.59 37.15 7.89
C SER A 201 1.26 38.54 7.82
N GLY A 202 2.43 38.65 8.41
CA GLY A 202 3.29 39.83 8.28
C GLY A 202 4.15 39.82 7.02
N ASP A 203 4.14 38.71 6.25
CA ASP A 203 4.89 38.54 5.00
C ASP A 203 3.97 38.17 3.84
N GLU A 204 4.55 38.14 2.63
CA GLU A 204 3.83 37.75 1.43
C GLU A 204 3.65 36.22 1.37
N VAL A 205 2.39 35.79 1.25
CA VAL A 205 2.05 34.37 1.22
C VAL A 205 1.90 33.79 -0.18
N THR A 206 1.66 34.63 -1.19
CA THR A 206 1.34 34.21 -2.57
C THR A 206 2.47 33.41 -3.21
N ALA A 207 3.71 33.90 -3.07
CA ALA A 207 4.89 33.22 -3.58
C ALA A 207 5.08 31.83 -2.96
N ALA A 208 4.94 31.74 -1.63
CA ALA A 208 5.04 30.47 -0.90
C ALA A 208 3.91 29.51 -1.30
N ALA A 209 2.67 29.97 -1.42
CA ALA A 209 1.55 29.15 -1.88
C ALA A 209 1.75 28.59 -3.29
N ASN A 210 2.29 29.38 -4.21
CA ASN A 210 2.63 28.91 -5.55
C ASN A 210 3.73 27.85 -5.56
N GLU A 211 4.74 27.97 -4.70
CA GLU A 211 5.78 26.96 -4.52
C GLU A 211 5.21 25.64 -4.00
N LEU A 212 4.29 25.68 -3.00
CA LEU A 212 3.60 24.50 -2.50
C LEU A 212 2.75 23.82 -3.60
N LYS A 213 2.01 24.61 -4.37
CA LYS A 213 1.23 24.09 -5.50
C LYS A 213 2.11 23.36 -6.52
N ARG A 214 3.26 23.92 -6.88
CA ARG A 214 4.23 23.28 -7.80
C ARG A 214 4.76 21.95 -7.24
N SER A 215 4.82 21.82 -5.91
CA SER A 215 5.25 20.60 -5.20
C SER A 215 4.09 19.64 -4.90
N ASN A 216 2.88 19.87 -5.45
CA ASN A 216 1.67 19.10 -5.18
C ASN A 216 1.35 19.01 -3.69
N ILE A 217 1.51 20.10 -2.95
CA ILE A 217 1.19 20.21 -1.53
C ILE A 217 -0.09 21.01 -1.39
N VAL A 218 -1.11 20.40 -0.76
CA VAL A 218 -2.39 21.06 -0.43
C VAL A 218 -2.29 21.69 0.95
N VAL A 219 -2.85 22.89 1.12
CA VAL A 219 -2.86 23.58 2.42
C VAL A 219 -4.30 23.73 2.91
N TYR A 220 -4.61 23.16 4.07
CA TYR A 220 -5.82 23.46 4.81
C TYR A 220 -5.48 24.47 5.90
N SER A 221 -6.17 25.63 5.87
CA SER A 221 -5.97 26.70 6.84
C SER A 221 -7.06 26.64 7.90
N VAL A 222 -6.67 26.58 9.16
CA VAL A 222 -7.55 26.61 10.32
C VAL A 222 -7.33 27.93 11.05
N PHE A 223 -8.31 28.81 10.96
CA PHE A 223 -8.32 30.07 11.67
C PHE A 223 -8.96 29.90 13.06
N ILE A 224 -8.26 30.34 14.10
CA ILE A 224 -8.75 30.29 15.49
C ILE A 224 -9.08 31.72 15.94
N GLY A 225 -10.36 32.05 15.97
CA GLY A 225 -10.79 33.38 16.39
C GLY A 225 -12.26 33.67 16.08
N ASP A 226 -12.73 34.77 16.60
CA ASP A 226 -14.08 35.26 16.35
C ASP A 226 -14.07 36.15 15.11
N GLY A 227 -14.95 35.84 14.15
CA GLY A 227 -15.10 36.62 12.93
C GLY A 227 -14.54 35.92 11.68
N PRO A 228 -14.43 36.66 10.56
CA PRO A 228 -13.94 36.11 9.29
C PRO A 228 -12.43 35.91 9.34
N ALA A 229 -11.98 34.78 8.75
CA ALA A 229 -10.57 34.50 8.60
C ALA A 229 -9.86 35.57 7.72
N PRO A 230 -8.60 35.88 7.97
CA PRO A 230 -7.83 36.81 7.15
C PRO A 230 -7.82 36.45 5.68
N PRO A 231 -7.88 37.42 4.74
CA PRO A 231 -7.89 37.13 3.29
C PRO A 231 -6.70 36.31 2.79
N GLN A 232 -5.55 36.44 3.43
CA GLN A 232 -4.34 35.70 3.12
C GLN A 232 -4.52 34.19 3.24
N LEU A 233 -5.31 33.70 4.23
CA LEU A 233 -5.60 32.27 4.41
C LEU A 233 -6.44 31.73 3.24
N TYR A 234 -7.40 32.53 2.75
CA TYR A 234 -8.18 32.18 1.55
C TYR A 234 -7.31 32.17 0.29
N THR A 235 -6.36 33.09 0.17
CA THR A 235 -5.40 33.12 -0.93
C THR A 235 -4.55 31.85 -0.96
N ILE A 236 -3.98 31.44 0.17
CA ILE A 236 -3.19 30.21 0.31
C ILE A 236 -4.03 28.98 -0.11
N ALA A 237 -5.23 28.85 0.48
CA ALA A 237 -6.11 27.72 0.21
C ALA A 237 -6.53 27.66 -1.27
N SER A 238 -6.91 28.78 -1.88
CA SER A 238 -7.35 28.84 -3.27
C SER A 238 -6.23 28.46 -4.25
N ILE A 239 -5.00 28.91 -4.01
CA ILE A 239 -3.84 28.61 -4.86
C ILE A 239 -3.47 27.13 -4.77
N THR A 240 -3.46 26.56 -3.55
CA THR A 240 -3.03 25.18 -3.29
C THR A 240 -4.12 24.12 -3.48
N GLY A 241 -5.38 24.55 -3.72
CA GLY A 241 -6.53 23.66 -3.85
C GLY A 241 -7.07 23.15 -2.51
N GLY A 242 -6.75 23.82 -1.41
CA GLY A 242 -7.23 23.52 -0.07
C GLY A 242 -8.50 24.25 0.31
N LYS A 243 -8.74 24.34 1.63
CA LYS A 243 -9.91 25.00 2.22
C LYS A 243 -9.52 25.79 3.46
N VAL A 244 -10.35 26.80 3.80
CA VAL A 244 -10.24 27.54 5.04
C VAL A 244 -11.36 27.11 5.98
N PHE A 245 -11.02 26.89 7.22
CA PHE A 245 -11.93 26.58 8.31
C PHE A 245 -11.77 27.62 9.40
N SER A 246 -12.86 27.95 10.07
CA SER A 246 -12.84 28.88 11.21
C SER A 246 -13.38 28.19 12.45
N ALA A 247 -12.68 28.32 13.54
CA ALA A 247 -13.04 27.77 14.84
C ALA A 247 -13.03 28.87 15.89
N ALA A 248 -14.22 29.26 16.38
CA ALA A 248 -14.37 30.26 17.43
C ALA A 248 -14.18 29.68 18.84
N ASN A 249 -14.23 28.36 18.98
CA ASN A 249 -14.11 27.68 20.27
C ASN A 249 -13.43 26.31 20.11
N LYS A 250 -13.12 25.65 21.23
CA LYS A 250 -12.45 24.36 21.26
C LYS A 250 -13.25 23.25 20.53
N SER A 251 -14.58 23.23 20.71
CA SER A 251 -15.45 22.23 20.05
C SER A 251 -15.44 22.39 18.52
N GLY A 252 -15.51 23.63 18.03
CA GLY A 252 -15.41 23.95 16.60
C GLY A 252 -14.05 23.56 16.02
N LEU A 253 -12.99 23.69 16.80
CA LEU A 253 -11.66 23.25 16.39
C LEU A 253 -11.59 21.71 16.26
N GLU A 254 -12.15 20.96 17.20
CA GLU A 254 -12.24 19.50 17.12
C GLU A 254 -13.08 19.02 15.92
N GLU A 255 -14.22 19.68 15.66
CA GLU A 255 -15.06 19.39 14.48
C GLU A 255 -14.32 19.69 13.18
N THR A 256 -13.57 20.78 13.12
CA THR A 256 -12.73 21.14 11.98
C THR A 256 -11.71 20.04 11.67
N PHE A 257 -10.99 19.58 12.67
CA PHE A 257 -10.01 18.48 12.47
C PHE A 257 -10.69 17.19 12.07
N LYS A 258 -11.86 16.87 12.62
CA LYS A 258 -12.65 15.70 12.21
C LYS A 258 -13.11 15.81 10.74
N HIS A 259 -13.47 17.01 10.29
CA HIS A 259 -13.86 17.25 8.91
C HIS A 259 -12.67 17.12 7.95
N ILE A 260 -11.50 17.64 8.34
CA ILE A 260 -10.24 17.45 7.60
C ILE A 260 -9.90 15.97 7.50
N ASP A 261 -10.07 15.21 8.58
CA ASP A 261 -9.86 13.75 8.59
C ASP A 261 -10.71 13.04 7.54
N GLN A 262 -12.00 13.38 7.48
CA GLN A 262 -12.91 12.80 6.49
C GLN A 262 -12.51 13.11 5.05
N MET A 263 -12.06 14.34 4.76
CA MET A 263 -11.63 14.75 3.43
C MET A 263 -10.31 14.08 3.01
N ALA A 264 -9.38 13.90 3.94
CA ALA A 264 -8.09 13.30 3.67
C ALA A 264 -8.15 11.76 3.51
N LYS A 265 -9.14 11.09 4.11
CA LYS A 265 -9.35 9.63 4.00
C LYS A 265 -9.86 9.16 2.64
N THR A 266 -10.37 10.03 1.79
CA THR A 266 -11.18 9.65 0.63
C THR A 266 -10.36 9.19 -0.59
N LYS A 267 -9.04 9.13 -0.53
CA LYS A 267 -8.19 8.72 -1.65
C LYS A 267 -7.58 7.34 -1.41
N PHE A 268 -8.32 6.28 -1.79
CA PHE A 268 -7.74 4.95 -2.01
C PHE A 268 -7.31 4.86 -3.47
N LYS A 269 -6.04 4.58 -3.73
CA LYS A 269 -5.57 4.23 -5.06
C LYS A 269 -5.75 2.74 -5.23
N LYS A 270 -6.64 2.33 -6.14
CA LYS A 270 -6.70 0.94 -6.57
C LYS A 270 -5.38 0.62 -7.26
N LYS A 271 -4.57 -0.20 -6.62
CA LYS A 271 -3.38 -0.76 -7.25
C LYS A 271 -3.83 -1.73 -8.32
N GLU A 272 -3.17 -1.71 -9.47
CA GLU A 272 -3.40 -2.74 -10.47
C GLU A 272 -3.16 -4.11 -9.83
N PRO A 273 -4.05 -5.10 -10.08
CA PRO A 273 -3.94 -6.41 -9.47
C PRO A 273 -2.58 -7.02 -9.81
N LYS A 274 -1.77 -7.27 -8.80
CA LYS A 274 -0.48 -7.94 -8.96
C LYS A 274 -0.74 -9.39 -9.33
N ASN A 275 -0.19 -9.84 -10.45
CA ASN A 275 -0.26 -11.24 -10.84
C ASN A 275 0.52 -12.08 -9.81
N GLU A 276 -0.16 -13.05 -9.22
CA GLU A 276 0.43 -14.00 -8.28
C GLU A 276 0.77 -15.31 -9.00
N ASP A 277 1.87 -15.94 -8.59
CA ASP A 277 2.31 -17.21 -9.12
C ASP A 277 1.37 -18.36 -8.69
N PHE A 278 0.89 -19.14 -9.65
CA PHE A 278 -0.11 -20.19 -9.43
C PHE A 278 0.47 -21.59 -9.72
N TYR A 279 1.59 -21.95 -9.10
CA TYR A 279 2.24 -23.24 -9.28
C TYR A 279 1.63 -24.40 -8.49
N ARG A 280 0.99 -24.13 -7.35
CA ARG A 280 0.52 -25.15 -6.40
C ARG A 280 -0.25 -26.31 -7.03
N PRO A 281 -1.31 -26.12 -7.85
CA PRO A 281 -2.07 -27.23 -8.40
C PRO A 281 -1.26 -28.08 -9.37
N PHE A 282 -0.36 -27.46 -10.14
CA PHE A 282 0.51 -28.17 -11.08
C PHE A 282 1.55 -29.03 -10.34
N CYS A 283 2.14 -28.52 -9.25
CA CYS A 283 3.06 -29.27 -8.41
C CYS A 283 2.36 -30.46 -7.74
N ILE A 284 1.14 -30.29 -7.21
CA ILE A 284 0.38 -31.38 -6.60
C ILE A 284 0.06 -32.46 -7.64
N ALA A 285 -0.40 -32.06 -8.84
CA ALA A 285 -0.65 -33.00 -9.93
C ALA A 285 0.61 -33.76 -10.33
N GLY A 286 1.74 -33.09 -10.50
CA GLY A 286 3.03 -33.71 -10.82
C GLY A 286 3.49 -34.71 -9.77
N LEU A 287 3.43 -34.34 -8.48
CA LEU A 287 3.79 -35.23 -7.38
C LEU A 287 2.85 -36.45 -7.29
N SER A 288 1.56 -36.27 -7.56
CA SER A 288 0.59 -37.37 -7.56
C SER A 288 0.88 -38.36 -8.69
N ILE A 289 1.18 -37.87 -9.91
CA ILE A 289 1.55 -38.69 -11.05
C ILE A 289 2.87 -39.46 -10.77
N LEU A 290 3.87 -38.75 -10.21
CA LEU A 290 5.17 -39.36 -9.86
C LEU A 290 5.00 -40.44 -8.80
N GLY A 291 4.22 -40.16 -7.71
CA GLY A 291 3.95 -41.13 -6.66
C GLY A 291 3.26 -42.39 -7.19
N PHE A 292 2.25 -42.20 -8.05
CA PHE A 292 1.57 -43.30 -8.72
C PHE A 292 2.54 -44.11 -9.62
N TYR A 293 3.38 -43.42 -10.39
CA TYR A 293 4.38 -44.05 -11.25
C TYR A 293 5.37 -44.92 -10.45
N LEU A 294 5.89 -44.39 -9.35
CA LEU A 294 6.80 -45.12 -8.45
C LEU A 294 6.10 -46.35 -7.83
N LEU A 295 4.85 -46.21 -7.36
CA LEU A 295 4.07 -47.34 -6.84
C LEU A 295 3.90 -48.44 -7.90
N THR A 296 3.61 -48.08 -9.15
CA THR A 296 3.47 -49.08 -10.22
C THR A 296 4.81 -49.71 -10.59
N LEU A 297 5.91 -49.00 -10.52
CA LEU A 297 7.23 -49.46 -10.81
C LEU A 297 7.70 -50.50 -9.79
N PHE A 298 7.43 -50.29 -8.50
CA PHE A 298 7.78 -51.22 -7.43
C PHE A 298 6.73 -52.34 -7.24
N GLY A 299 5.44 -52.06 -7.49
CA GLY A 299 4.36 -53.01 -7.25
C GLY A 299 4.02 -53.93 -8.41
N LEU A 300 4.04 -53.39 -9.67
CA LEU A 300 3.60 -54.15 -10.85
C LEU A 300 4.77 -54.70 -11.72
N ARG A 301 5.97 -54.10 -11.62
CA ARG A 301 7.16 -54.55 -12.37
C ARG A 301 8.08 -55.45 -11.59
N TYR A 302 7.87 -55.58 -10.30
CA TYR A 302 8.62 -56.56 -9.52
C TYR A 302 7.98 -57.94 -9.71
N THR A 303 8.31 -58.60 -10.82
CA THR A 303 8.16 -60.05 -10.93
C THR A 303 9.51 -60.63 -10.47
N PRO A 304 9.58 -61.21 -9.27
CA PRO A 304 10.68 -62.10 -8.97
C PRO A 304 10.44 -63.33 -9.82
N TRP A 305 11.25 -63.46 -10.92
CA TRP A 305 11.38 -64.67 -11.73
C TRP A 305 10.12 -65.26 -12.34
#